data_99727ff1113d3c808a52b755b2998f08
#
_entry.id   99727ff1113d3c808a52b755b2998f08
#
_cell.length_a   1.000
_cell.length_b   1.000
_cell.length_c   1.000
_cell.angle_alpha   90.00
_cell.angle_beta   90.00
_cell.angle_gamma   90.00
#
_symmetry.space_group_name_H-M   'P 1'
#
loop_
_entity.id
_entity.type
_entity.pdbx_description
1 polymer ?
#
loop_
_entity_poly.entity_id
_entity_poly.type
_entity_poly.pdbx_seq_one_letter_code
_entity_poly.pdbx_strand_id
1 'polypeptide(L)'
;MKILCDTIIILDVLLERQPFVEDSYKVLSLCEEHRLEGFVSASFVTDIYYLVRKYTHSTELAYQAVGKMLEIVKVCSVTNNDVLTAYQRKAKDFEDCLVATCAKSIRCDCIVRRNKKDFEAFDVPLLTPSELLQKLS
;
A
#
# COMPACT_ATOMS: atom_id res chain seq x y z
N MET A 1 0.94 -13.52 -7.93
CA MET A 1 1.40 -12.14 -8.15
C MET A 1 1.60 -11.45 -6.82
N LYS A 2 2.73 -10.79 -6.67
CA LYS A 2 3.10 -10.06 -5.44
C LYS A 2 2.92 -8.57 -5.67
N ILE A 3 2.12 -7.91 -4.82
CA ILE A 3 1.82 -6.49 -4.96
C ILE A 3 2.11 -5.73 -3.67
N LEU A 4 2.48 -4.46 -3.79
CA LEU A 4 2.59 -3.56 -2.66
C LEU A 4 1.47 -2.53 -2.77
N CYS A 5 0.62 -2.46 -1.75
CA CYS A 5 -0.52 -1.53 -1.72
C CYS A 5 -0.10 -0.22 -1.07
N ASP A 6 -0.43 0.89 -1.72
CA ASP A 6 -0.29 2.20 -1.11
C ASP A 6 -1.30 2.37 0.04
N THR A 7 -0.96 3.21 1.00
CA THR A 7 -1.81 3.50 2.17
C THR A 7 -3.24 3.87 1.78
N ILE A 8 -3.39 4.65 0.70
CA ILE A 8 -4.70 5.12 0.22
C ILE A 8 -5.64 3.96 -0.11
N ILE A 9 -5.11 2.86 -0.69
CA ILE A 9 -5.92 1.69 -1.04
C ILE A 9 -6.53 1.07 0.22
N ILE A 10 -5.72 0.94 1.27
CA ILE A 10 -6.17 0.40 2.56
C ILE A 10 -7.22 1.32 3.18
N LEU A 11 -6.95 2.63 3.20
CA LEU A 11 -7.85 3.62 3.78
C LEU A 11 -9.18 3.74 3.03
N ASP A 12 -9.17 3.61 1.71
CA ASP A 12 -10.39 3.62 0.91
C ASP A 12 -11.36 2.53 1.36
N VAL A 13 -10.83 1.37 1.73
CA VAL A 13 -11.65 0.25 2.21
C VAL A 13 -12.05 0.45 3.67
N LEU A 14 -11.09 0.80 4.53
CA LEU A 14 -11.37 0.96 5.97
C LEU A 14 -12.36 2.09 6.26
N LEU A 15 -12.32 3.15 5.47
CA LEU A 15 -13.19 4.33 5.63
C LEU A 15 -14.32 4.39 4.62
N GLU A 16 -14.50 3.34 3.82
CA GLU A 16 -15.57 3.21 2.83
C GLU A 16 -15.69 4.42 1.90
N ARG A 17 -14.56 4.89 1.35
CA ARG A 17 -14.50 6.09 0.51
C ARG A 17 -15.03 5.83 -0.89
N GLN A 18 -16.13 6.49 -1.25
CA GLN A 18 -16.67 6.44 -2.61
C GLN A 18 -15.93 7.45 -3.50
N PRO A 19 -15.80 7.17 -4.79
CA PRO A 19 -16.18 5.94 -5.54
C PRO A 19 -15.09 4.86 -5.53
N PHE A 20 -14.05 5.02 -4.74
CA PHE A 20 -12.82 4.20 -4.79
C PHE A 20 -12.93 2.86 -4.07
N VAL A 21 -13.82 2.77 -3.09
CA VAL A 21 -13.90 1.61 -2.20
C VAL A 21 -14.17 0.31 -2.96
N GLU A 22 -14.96 0.35 -4.02
CA GLU A 22 -15.35 -0.87 -4.74
C GLU A 22 -14.14 -1.61 -5.34
N ASP A 23 -13.32 -0.91 -6.13
CA ASP A 23 -12.14 -1.53 -6.75
C ASP A 23 -11.08 -1.87 -5.72
N SER A 24 -10.83 -0.98 -4.78
CA SER A 24 -9.87 -1.23 -3.70
C SER A 24 -10.28 -2.43 -2.85
N TYR A 25 -11.57 -2.56 -2.55
CA TYR A 25 -12.10 -3.73 -1.82
C TYR A 25 -11.87 -5.03 -2.60
N LYS A 26 -12.09 -5.02 -3.91
CA LYS A 26 -11.86 -6.21 -4.74
C LYS A 26 -10.39 -6.64 -4.70
N VAL A 27 -9.47 -5.67 -4.77
CA VAL A 27 -8.04 -5.97 -4.68
C VAL A 27 -7.69 -6.58 -3.33
N LEU A 28 -8.16 -5.98 -2.24
CA LEU A 28 -7.88 -6.49 -0.89
C LEU A 28 -8.56 -7.84 -0.65
N SER A 29 -9.74 -8.09 -1.23
CA SER A 29 -10.40 -9.39 -1.15
C SER A 29 -9.56 -10.48 -1.80
N LEU A 30 -8.93 -10.18 -2.94
CA LEU A 30 -8.03 -11.13 -3.59
C LEU A 30 -6.80 -11.43 -2.73
N CYS A 31 -6.32 -10.44 -1.98
CA CYS A 31 -5.23 -10.65 -1.01
C CYS A 31 -5.69 -11.54 0.14
N GLU A 32 -6.88 -11.28 0.69
CA GLU A 32 -7.46 -12.07 1.79
C GLU A 32 -7.67 -13.52 1.38
N GLU A 33 -8.06 -13.75 0.12
CA GLU A 33 -8.26 -15.09 -0.44
C GLU A 33 -6.97 -15.78 -0.88
N HIS A 34 -5.82 -15.15 -0.67
CA HIS A 34 -4.50 -15.65 -1.08
C HIS A 34 -4.34 -15.84 -2.59
N ARG A 35 -5.15 -15.15 -3.39
CA ARG A 35 -5.02 -15.12 -4.85
C ARG A 35 -4.01 -14.08 -5.30
N LEU A 36 -3.75 -13.08 -4.46
CA LEU A 36 -2.66 -12.14 -4.57
C LEU A 36 -1.87 -12.18 -3.26
N GLU A 37 -0.58 -11.97 -3.33
CA GLU A 37 0.25 -11.77 -2.14
C GLU A 37 0.42 -10.27 -1.95
N GLY A 38 -0.35 -9.70 -1.01
CA GLY A 38 -0.37 -8.26 -0.77
C GLY A 38 0.57 -7.84 0.34
N PHE A 39 1.22 -6.70 0.14
CA PHE A 39 2.13 -6.10 1.13
C PHE A 39 1.75 -4.64 1.34
N VAL A 40 2.08 -4.13 2.52
CA VAL A 40 2.07 -2.71 2.84
C VAL A 40 3.42 -2.38 3.45
N SER A 41 3.96 -1.20 3.16
CA SER A 41 5.24 -0.79 3.74
C SER A 41 5.13 -0.59 5.24
N ALA A 42 6.12 -1.06 6.00
CA ALA A 42 6.20 -0.82 7.44
C ALA A 42 6.14 0.67 7.77
N SER A 43 6.68 1.52 6.89
CA SER A 43 6.66 2.98 7.08
C SER A 43 5.25 3.58 7.07
N PHE A 44 4.24 2.86 6.54
CA PHE A 44 2.87 3.34 6.44
C PHE A 44 1.94 2.82 7.55
N VAL A 45 2.35 1.83 8.33
CA VAL A 45 1.47 1.21 9.32
C VAL A 45 1.01 2.22 10.37
N THR A 46 1.92 3.06 10.86
CA THR A 46 1.56 4.11 11.83
C THR A 46 0.67 5.18 11.21
N ASP A 47 0.85 5.49 9.92
CA ASP A 47 0.00 6.45 9.23
C ASP A 47 -1.44 5.94 9.18
N ILE A 48 -1.64 4.65 8.90
CA ILE A 48 -2.98 4.04 8.89
C ILE A 48 -3.61 4.17 10.27
N TYR A 49 -2.87 3.83 11.33
CA TYR A 49 -3.35 3.96 12.71
C TYR A 49 -3.79 5.39 13.02
N TYR A 50 -2.93 6.38 12.76
CA TYR A 50 -3.22 7.76 13.12
C TYR A 50 -4.32 8.37 12.26
N LEU A 51 -4.42 8.02 11.00
CA LEU A 51 -5.49 8.52 10.13
C LEU A 51 -6.85 7.96 10.54
N VAL A 52 -6.94 6.67 10.86
CA VAL A 52 -8.19 6.08 11.34
C VAL A 52 -8.58 6.68 12.69
N ARG A 53 -7.62 6.85 13.60
CA ARG A 53 -7.86 7.46 14.89
C ARG A 53 -8.38 8.90 14.75
N LYS A 54 -7.78 9.68 13.87
CA LYS A 54 -8.20 11.05 13.60
C LYS A 54 -9.62 11.10 13.05
N TYR A 55 -9.94 10.19 12.13
CA TYR A 55 -11.24 10.16 11.48
C TYR A 55 -12.34 9.66 12.40
N THR A 56 -12.08 8.66 13.22
CA THR A 56 -13.08 8.01 14.09
C THR A 56 -13.07 8.53 15.52
N HIS A 57 -12.03 9.27 15.92
CA HIS A 57 -11.82 9.71 17.31
C HIS A 57 -11.76 8.53 18.30
N SER A 58 -11.34 7.35 17.84
CA SER A 58 -11.33 6.13 18.66
C SER A 58 -10.01 5.39 18.50
N THR A 59 -9.28 5.24 19.59
CA THR A 59 -8.06 4.41 19.66
C THR A 59 -8.41 2.94 19.40
N GLU A 60 -9.54 2.48 19.96
CA GLU A 60 -9.99 1.09 19.78
C GLU A 60 -10.23 0.78 18.32
N LEU A 61 -10.96 1.65 17.60
CA LEU A 61 -11.23 1.46 16.18
C LEU A 61 -9.94 1.51 15.34
N ALA A 62 -8.99 2.37 15.73
CA ALA A 62 -7.71 2.45 15.04
C ALA A 62 -6.92 1.13 15.16
N TYR A 63 -6.87 0.52 16.35
CA TYR A 63 -6.25 -0.80 16.53
C TYR A 63 -6.98 -1.90 15.79
N GLN A 64 -8.31 -1.88 15.79
CA GLN A 64 -9.10 -2.85 15.03
C GLN A 64 -8.78 -2.75 13.53
N ALA A 65 -8.63 -1.54 13.01
CA ALA A 65 -8.30 -1.31 11.61
C ALA A 65 -6.91 -1.89 11.26
N VAL A 66 -5.92 -1.62 12.12
CA VAL A 66 -4.56 -2.19 11.92
C VAL A 66 -4.61 -3.71 12.00
N GLY A 67 -5.33 -4.27 12.97
CA GLY A 67 -5.49 -5.72 13.10
C GLY A 67 -6.12 -6.35 11.88
N LYS A 68 -7.17 -5.74 11.33
CA LYS A 68 -7.82 -6.23 10.11
C LYS A 68 -6.86 -6.16 8.92
N MET A 69 -6.13 -5.07 8.79
CA MET A 69 -5.13 -4.93 7.72
C MET A 69 -4.10 -6.06 7.79
N LEU A 70 -3.60 -6.38 9.00
CA LEU A 70 -2.58 -7.42 9.19
C LEU A 70 -3.10 -8.82 8.86
N GLU A 71 -4.41 -9.05 8.87
CA GLU A 71 -5.01 -10.30 8.43
C GLU A 71 -5.03 -10.42 6.90
N ILE A 72 -5.02 -9.29 6.19
CA ILE A 72 -5.22 -9.24 4.74
C ILE A 72 -3.88 -9.14 4.00
N VAL A 73 -2.96 -8.30 4.49
CA VAL A 73 -1.68 -8.05 3.85
C VAL A 73 -0.53 -8.29 4.82
N LYS A 74 0.63 -8.55 4.24
CA LYS A 74 1.88 -8.66 4.99
C LYS A 74 2.55 -7.30 5.07
N VAL A 75 3.39 -7.11 6.08
CA VAL A 75 4.18 -5.87 6.21
C VAL A 75 5.52 -6.07 5.52
N CYS A 76 5.83 -5.17 4.59
CA CYS A 76 7.13 -5.12 3.93
C CYS A 76 8.10 -4.37 4.82
N SER A 77 9.18 -5.03 5.23
CA SER A 77 10.21 -4.40 6.07
C SER A 77 10.88 -3.23 5.36
N VAL A 78 11.23 -2.21 6.12
CA VAL A 78 12.06 -1.10 5.64
C VAL A 78 13.39 -1.21 6.37
N THR A 79 14.45 -1.54 5.63
CA THR A 79 15.78 -1.74 6.20
C THR A 79 16.61 -0.47 6.14
N ASN A 80 17.70 -0.45 6.90
CA ASN A 80 18.68 0.62 6.81
C ASN A 80 19.18 0.78 5.37
N ASN A 81 19.44 -0.33 4.68
CA ASN A 81 19.91 -0.30 3.29
C ASN A 81 18.87 0.32 2.35
N ASP A 82 17.59 0.04 2.57
CA ASP A 82 16.51 0.65 1.77
C ASP A 82 16.49 2.16 1.93
N VAL A 83 16.63 2.64 3.16
CA VAL A 83 16.65 4.07 3.45
C VAL A 83 17.86 4.74 2.79
N LEU A 84 19.04 4.15 2.89
CA LEU A 84 20.24 4.68 2.27
C LEU A 84 20.14 4.72 0.74
N THR A 85 19.60 3.66 0.15
CA THR A 85 19.39 3.58 -1.30
C THR A 85 18.43 4.68 -1.77
N ALA A 86 17.30 4.83 -1.09
CA ALA A 86 16.32 5.87 -1.43
C ALA A 86 16.94 7.27 -1.27
N TYR A 87 17.70 7.48 -0.21
CA TYR A 87 18.39 8.76 0.02
C TYR A 87 19.33 9.08 -1.14
N GLN A 88 20.10 8.11 -1.60
CA GLN A 88 21.08 8.32 -2.69
C GLN A 88 20.42 8.68 -4.02
N ARG A 89 19.19 8.24 -4.25
CA ARG A 89 18.46 8.52 -5.49
C ARG A 89 18.04 9.97 -5.62
N LYS A 90 17.92 10.69 -4.51
CA LYS A 90 17.54 12.11 -4.51
C LYS A 90 16.27 12.40 -5.29
N ALA A 91 15.28 11.50 -5.17
CA ALA A 91 13.99 11.65 -5.81
C ALA A 91 13.24 12.86 -5.26
N LYS A 92 12.31 13.38 -6.04
CA LYS A 92 11.50 14.53 -5.66
C LYS A 92 10.68 14.26 -4.40
N ASP A 93 10.11 13.04 -4.26
CA ASP A 93 9.39 12.61 -3.07
C ASP A 93 10.13 11.44 -2.43
N PHE A 94 10.68 11.69 -1.24
CA PHE A 94 11.48 10.69 -0.52
C PHE A 94 10.64 9.49 -0.08
N GLU A 95 9.42 9.74 0.42
CA GLU A 95 8.54 8.66 0.89
C GLU A 95 8.16 7.72 -0.25
N ASP A 96 7.74 8.27 -1.39
CA ASP A 96 7.41 7.47 -2.58
C ASP A 96 8.62 6.68 -3.06
N CYS A 97 9.79 7.29 -3.06
CA CYS A 97 11.04 6.64 -3.44
C CYS A 97 11.38 5.47 -2.50
N LEU A 98 11.18 5.66 -1.20
CA LEU A 98 11.42 4.61 -0.21
C LEU A 98 10.49 3.42 -0.42
N VAL A 99 9.20 3.70 -0.69
CA VAL A 99 8.20 2.66 -0.98
C VAL A 99 8.60 1.87 -2.23
N ALA A 100 8.98 2.56 -3.30
CA ALA A 100 9.42 1.90 -4.53
C ALA A 100 10.69 1.05 -4.30
N THR A 101 11.61 1.55 -3.50
CA THR A 101 12.84 0.82 -3.14
C THR A 101 12.51 -0.47 -2.39
N CYS A 102 11.60 -0.39 -1.42
CA CYS A 102 11.15 -1.56 -0.66
C CYS A 102 10.42 -2.57 -1.55
N ALA A 103 9.54 -2.09 -2.44
CA ALA A 103 8.83 -2.95 -3.38
C ALA A 103 9.80 -3.72 -4.28
N LYS A 104 10.84 -3.06 -4.75
CA LYS A 104 11.87 -3.69 -5.57
C LYS A 104 12.68 -4.72 -4.77
N SER A 105 13.00 -4.41 -3.51
CA SER A 105 13.77 -5.31 -2.64
C SER A 105 13.07 -6.65 -2.42
N ILE A 106 11.74 -6.65 -2.30
CA ILE A 106 10.97 -7.89 -2.12
C ILE A 106 10.42 -8.43 -3.44
N ARG A 107 10.84 -7.84 -4.58
CA ARG A 107 10.46 -8.27 -5.93
C ARG A 107 8.95 -8.25 -6.18
N CYS A 108 8.30 -7.17 -5.78
CA CYS A 108 6.90 -6.98 -6.13
C CYS A 108 6.71 -6.88 -7.64
N ASP A 109 5.63 -7.45 -8.13
CA ASP A 109 5.25 -7.35 -9.54
C ASP A 109 4.72 -5.97 -9.88
N CYS A 110 4.09 -5.30 -8.92
CA CYS A 110 3.63 -3.93 -9.09
C CYS A 110 3.36 -3.25 -7.74
N ILE A 111 3.27 -1.92 -7.80
CA ILE A 111 2.74 -1.10 -6.72
C ILE A 111 1.33 -0.70 -7.13
N VAL A 112 0.36 -0.86 -6.22
CA VAL A 112 -1.04 -0.50 -6.48
C VAL A 112 -1.33 0.81 -5.77
N ARG A 113 -1.72 1.81 -6.57
CA ARG A 113 -1.95 3.17 -6.11
C ARG A 113 -3.12 3.80 -6.87
N ARG A 114 -3.96 4.54 -6.17
CA ARG A 114 -5.12 5.19 -6.78
C ARG A 114 -4.74 6.28 -7.77
N ASN A 115 -3.76 7.12 -7.42
CA ASN A 115 -3.26 8.21 -8.26
C ASN A 115 -1.80 7.97 -8.61
N LYS A 116 -1.53 7.83 -9.91
CA LYS A 116 -0.17 7.57 -10.41
C LYS A 116 0.61 8.84 -10.72
N LYS A 117 -0.04 9.99 -10.68
CA LYS A 117 0.60 11.27 -11.02
C LYS A 117 1.73 11.57 -10.05
N ASP A 118 2.87 12.01 -10.59
CA ASP A 118 4.06 12.43 -9.83
C ASP A 118 4.71 11.34 -8.98
N PHE A 119 4.31 10.07 -9.16
CA PHE A 119 4.95 8.95 -8.46
C PHE A 119 6.01 8.31 -9.35
N GLU A 120 7.28 8.35 -8.87
CA GLU A 120 8.39 7.68 -9.53
C GLU A 120 8.57 6.30 -8.90
N ALA A 121 8.32 5.25 -9.68
CA ALA A 121 8.33 3.87 -9.17
C ALA A 121 9.66 3.13 -9.43
N PHE A 122 10.64 3.75 -10.06
CA PHE A 122 11.98 3.19 -10.27
C PHE A 122 11.98 1.73 -10.74
N ASP A 123 11.40 1.51 -11.91
CA ASP A 123 11.31 0.21 -12.60
C ASP A 123 10.26 -0.76 -12.05
N VAL A 124 9.57 -0.44 -10.97
CA VAL A 124 8.44 -1.26 -10.51
C VAL A 124 7.17 -0.78 -11.21
N PRO A 125 6.42 -1.68 -11.89
CA PRO A 125 5.17 -1.26 -12.53
C PRO A 125 4.19 -0.63 -11.54
N LEU A 126 3.50 0.41 -11.97
CA LEU A 126 2.56 1.16 -11.15
C LEU A 126 1.17 1.00 -11.75
N LEU A 127 0.23 0.42 -10.99
CA LEU A 127 -1.14 0.15 -11.46
C LEU A 127 -2.15 0.76 -10.49
N THR A 128 -3.25 1.26 -11.05
CA THR A 128 -4.43 1.57 -10.22
C THR A 128 -5.16 0.27 -9.88
N PRO A 129 -6.04 0.27 -8.87
CA PRO A 129 -6.86 -0.92 -8.59
C PRO A 129 -7.62 -1.41 -9.83
N SER A 130 -8.23 -0.50 -10.59
CA SER A 130 -8.95 -0.84 -11.82
C SER A 130 -8.03 -1.52 -12.85
N GLU A 131 -6.85 -0.95 -13.08
CA GLU A 131 -5.88 -1.52 -14.03
C GLU A 131 -5.42 -2.91 -13.60
N LEU A 132 -5.18 -3.10 -12.30
CA LEU A 132 -4.79 -4.41 -11.78
C LEU A 132 -5.90 -5.44 -12.01
N LEU A 133 -7.15 -5.07 -11.70
CA LEU A 133 -8.30 -5.98 -11.88
C LEU A 133 -8.48 -6.35 -13.35
N GLN A 134 -8.29 -5.41 -14.27
CA GLN A 134 -8.35 -5.69 -15.70
C GLN A 134 -7.27 -6.68 -16.13
N LYS A 135 -6.06 -6.51 -15.59
CA LYS A 135 -4.94 -7.39 -15.91
C LYS A 135 -5.16 -8.84 -15.43
N LEU A 136 -5.90 -8.99 -14.35
CA LEU A 136 -6.20 -10.31 -13.75
C LEU A 136 -7.41 -11.00 -14.38
N SER A 137 -8.22 -10.27 -15.12
CA SER A 137 -9.43 -10.85 -15.74
C SER A 137 -9.14 -11.55 -17.06
#